data_254a5c4210a902e1996c49302b95c9af
#
_entry.id   254a5c4210a902e1996c49302b95c9af
#
_cell.length_a   1.000
_cell.length_b   1.000
_cell.length_c   1.000
_cell.angle_alpha   90.00
_cell.angle_beta   90.00
_cell.angle_gamma   90.00
#
_symmetry.space_group_name_H-M   'P 1'
#
loop_
_entity.id
_entity.type
_entity.pdbx_description
1 polymer ?
#
loop_
_entity_poly.entity_id
_entity_poly.type
_entity_poly.pdbx_seq_one_letter_code
_entity_poly.pdbx_strand_id
1 'polypeptide(L)'
;PMFFESMQRLAEAYPGIPIDTDVGARAFLPLIAAGRPVGSCILGFDRPRGFSPEERTVLTALAGLIAQALKRAQRYDSESALARGLQNALLPLRLPEVDGVDTLGRYLSGTQGMDVGGDWYDVIDTGGELALVIGDVQGHGVAAAATMGQLRSAVRAFALNNYDPQEVISGTNRLLIDLDPGQFASCCYVALDPVTGVARAVRAGHPQPVLRRPDGRTEVLELPGGIVLGIDEQASYPVTEMRLEPGAMLALFTDGLIERPGTDIDEGIERVRATIERIGAVPLAETADQVTGEARAATDRPDDIAL
;
A
#
# COMPACT_ATOMS: atom_id res chain seq x y z
N PRO A 1 -3.62 39.16 -16.25
CA PRO A 1 -4.31 38.64 -17.44
C PRO A 1 -4.11 39.56 -18.64
N MET A 2 -4.03 38.96 -19.84
CA MET A 2 -3.90 39.67 -21.11
C MET A 2 -5.03 39.20 -22.04
N PHE A 3 -5.63 40.13 -22.77
CA PHE A 3 -6.78 39.86 -23.64
C PHE A 3 -6.48 40.42 -25.02
N PHE A 4 -6.54 39.57 -26.05
CA PHE A 4 -6.32 39.91 -27.44
C PHE A 4 -7.59 39.66 -28.24
N GLU A 5 -8.16 40.72 -28.76
CA GLU A 5 -9.45 40.71 -29.46
C GLU A 5 -9.37 40.07 -30.86
N SER A 6 -8.14 39.94 -31.38
CA SER A 6 -7.85 39.22 -32.62
C SER A 6 -6.40 38.66 -32.59
N MET A 7 -6.15 37.66 -33.44
CA MET A 7 -4.80 37.12 -33.61
C MET A 7 -3.82 38.13 -34.20
N GLN A 8 -4.32 39.09 -34.98
CA GLN A 8 -3.50 40.20 -35.49
C GLN A 8 -2.97 41.07 -34.34
N ARG A 9 -3.80 41.43 -33.36
CA ARG A 9 -3.39 42.17 -32.16
C ARG A 9 -2.39 41.42 -31.32
N LEU A 10 -2.51 40.08 -31.26
CA LEU A 10 -1.53 39.24 -30.58
C LEU A 10 -0.18 39.25 -31.29
N ALA A 11 -0.17 39.12 -32.62
CA ALA A 11 1.04 39.15 -33.44
C ALA A 11 1.78 40.48 -33.39
N GLU A 12 1.00 41.62 -33.39
CA GLU A 12 1.57 42.97 -33.21
C GLU A 12 2.25 43.14 -31.84
N ALA A 13 1.64 42.60 -30.78
CA ALA A 13 2.18 42.69 -29.43
C ALA A 13 3.39 41.75 -29.18
N TYR A 14 3.39 40.60 -29.86
CA TYR A 14 4.44 39.55 -29.68
C TYR A 14 4.87 39.01 -31.05
N PRO A 15 5.75 39.71 -31.76
CA PRO A 15 6.30 39.25 -33.03
C PRO A 15 7.03 37.93 -32.90
N GLY A 16 6.64 36.91 -33.69
CA GLY A 16 7.30 35.60 -33.69
C GLY A 16 6.52 34.51 -32.98
N ILE A 17 5.37 34.80 -32.35
CA ILE A 17 4.46 33.75 -31.88
C ILE A 17 3.77 33.10 -33.10
N PRO A 18 3.73 31.75 -33.19
CA PRO A 18 2.97 31.08 -34.23
C PRO A 18 1.49 31.49 -34.17
N ILE A 19 0.97 31.99 -35.31
CA ILE A 19 -0.43 32.34 -35.43
C ILE A 19 -1.24 31.07 -35.72
N ASP A 20 -2.16 30.77 -34.85
CA ASP A 20 -3.17 29.75 -35.09
C ASP A 20 -4.33 30.36 -35.84
N THR A 21 -4.55 29.92 -37.07
CA THR A 21 -5.56 30.48 -37.98
C THR A 21 -6.99 30.14 -37.61
N ASP A 22 -7.16 29.11 -36.77
CA ASP A 22 -8.48 28.60 -36.34
C ASP A 22 -9.00 29.31 -35.08
N VAL A 23 -8.26 30.29 -34.56
CA VAL A 23 -8.61 31.06 -33.37
C VAL A 23 -8.71 32.52 -33.68
N GLY A 24 -9.88 33.12 -33.36
CA GLY A 24 -10.16 34.57 -33.63
C GLY A 24 -9.68 35.50 -32.52
N ALA A 25 -9.85 35.13 -31.26
CA ALA A 25 -9.42 35.92 -30.08
C ALA A 25 -8.82 35.04 -29.00
N ARG A 26 -7.95 35.60 -28.11
CA ARG A 26 -7.33 34.88 -27.01
C ARG A 26 -7.32 35.65 -25.70
N ALA A 27 -7.51 34.93 -24.59
CA ALA A 27 -7.27 35.42 -23.24
C ALA A 27 -6.17 34.58 -22.59
N PHE A 28 -5.12 35.22 -22.05
CA PHE A 28 -4.06 34.63 -21.29
C PHE A 28 -4.26 34.99 -19.82
N LEU A 29 -4.52 34.00 -19.01
CA LEU A 29 -4.90 34.15 -17.62
C LEU A 29 -3.81 33.50 -16.75
N PRO A 30 -3.01 34.30 -15.99
CA PRO A 30 -2.07 33.71 -15.06
C PRO A 30 -2.82 33.03 -13.93
N LEU A 31 -2.46 31.79 -13.64
CA LEU A 31 -2.96 31.03 -12.50
C LEU A 31 -2.08 31.36 -11.29
N ILE A 32 -2.59 32.17 -10.38
CA ILE A 32 -1.86 32.64 -9.19
C ILE A 32 -2.55 32.08 -7.96
N ALA A 33 -1.80 31.33 -7.13
CA ALA A 33 -2.28 30.82 -5.85
C ALA A 33 -1.33 31.26 -4.73
N ALA A 34 -1.89 31.87 -3.68
CA ALA A 34 -1.10 32.44 -2.55
C ALA A 34 0.05 33.35 -3.01
N GLY A 35 -0.21 34.23 -4.00
CA GLY A 35 0.77 35.19 -4.52
C GLY A 35 1.86 34.60 -5.42
N ARG A 36 1.83 33.30 -5.74
CA ARG A 36 2.82 32.65 -6.62
C ARG A 36 2.15 32.11 -7.89
N PRO A 37 2.80 32.21 -9.06
CA PRO A 37 2.31 31.62 -10.27
C PRO A 37 2.42 30.09 -10.18
N VAL A 38 1.31 29.40 -10.48
CA VAL A 38 1.22 27.92 -10.51
C VAL A 38 0.99 27.40 -11.93
N GLY A 39 0.74 28.29 -12.89
CA GLY A 39 0.53 27.96 -14.28
C GLY A 39 -0.09 29.11 -15.05
N SER A 40 -0.54 28.84 -16.25
CA SER A 40 -1.33 29.76 -17.09
C SER A 40 -2.47 29.02 -17.76
N CYS A 41 -3.60 29.69 -17.93
CA CYS A 41 -4.73 29.22 -18.71
C CYS A 41 -4.85 30.09 -19.96
N ILE A 42 -4.95 29.46 -21.12
CA ILE A 42 -5.16 30.14 -22.40
C ILE A 42 -6.55 29.75 -22.90
N LEU A 43 -7.39 30.76 -23.12
CA LEU A 43 -8.71 30.58 -23.74
C LEU A 43 -8.65 31.07 -25.16
N GLY A 44 -8.99 30.22 -26.11
CA GLY A 44 -9.16 30.54 -27.51
C GLY A 44 -10.65 30.68 -27.85
N PHE A 45 -10.97 31.64 -28.75
CA PHE A 45 -12.33 31.87 -29.25
C PHE A 45 -12.28 31.82 -30.79
N ASP A 46 -13.21 31.15 -31.40
CA ASP A 46 -13.23 30.89 -32.87
C ASP A 46 -13.32 32.16 -33.71
N ARG A 47 -13.82 33.24 -33.12
CA ARG A 47 -14.01 34.52 -33.84
C ARG A 47 -13.36 35.67 -33.09
N PRO A 48 -12.86 36.71 -33.81
CA PRO A 48 -12.49 37.98 -33.20
C PRO A 48 -13.63 38.54 -32.35
N ARG A 49 -13.30 38.96 -31.11
CA ARG A 49 -14.28 39.51 -30.18
C ARG A 49 -13.63 40.45 -29.19
N GLY A 50 -14.36 41.44 -28.73
CA GLY A 50 -14.01 42.24 -27.56
C GLY A 50 -14.26 41.49 -26.25
N PHE A 51 -13.62 41.94 -25.18
CA PHE A 51 -13.83 41.47 -23.82
C PHE A 51 -14.31 42.64 -22.96
N SER A 52 -15.58 42.59 -22.48
CA SER A 52 -16.09 43.60 -21.57
C SER A 52 -15.36 43.60 -20.21
N PRO A 53 -15.40 44.69 -19.45
CA PRO A 53 -14.83 44.74 -18.09
C PRO A 53 -15.40 43.64 -17.19
N GLU A 54 -16.68 43.34 -17.31
CA GLU A 54 -17.36 42.29 -16.54
C GLU A 54 -16.83 40.91 -16.92
N GLU A 55 -16.68 40.61 -18.21
CA GLU A 55 -16.12 39.35 -18.70
C GLU A 55 -14.68 39.17 -18.24
N ARG A 56 -13.85 40.23 -18.32
CA ARG A 56 -12.47 40.19 -17.83
C ARG A 56 -12.41 39.88 -16.32
N THR A 57 -13.33 40.44 -15.54
CA THR A 57 -13.46 40.18 -14.11
C THR A 57 -13.85 38.74 -13.86
N VAL A 58 -14.86 38.19 -14.55
CA VAL A 58 -15.29 36.81 -14.41
C VAL A 58 -14.17 35.85 -14.80
N LEU A 59 -13.53 36.06 -15.96
CA LEU A 59 -12.42 35.19 -16.40
C LEU A 59 -11.22 35.22 -15.44
N THR A 60 -10.94 36.39 -14.88
CA THR A 60 -9.86 36.51 -13.86
C THR A 60 -10.23 35.79 -12.58
N ALA A 61 -11.48 35.88 -12.14
CA ALA A 61 -11.98 35.14 -10.95
C ALA A 61 -11.92 33.61 -11.18
N LEU A 62 -12.34 33.13 -12.35
CA LEU A 62 -12.24 31.73 -12.73
C LEU A 62 -10.79 31.25 -12.75
N ALA A 63 -9.86 32.05 -13.27
CA ALA A 63 -8.42 31.72 -13.22
C ALA A 63 -7.92 31.57 -11.78
N GLY A 64 -8.43 32.39 -10.85
CA GLY A 64 -8.12 32.26 -9.41
C GLY A 64 -8.62 30.95 -8.82
N LEU A 65 -9.85 30.53 -9.16
CA LEU A 65 -10.42 29.25 -8.71
C LEU A 65 -9.63 28.05 -9.29
N ILE A 66 -9.32 28.10 -10.58
CA ILE A 66 -8.49 27.07 -11.24
C ILE A 66 -7.11 27.00 -10.61
N ALA A 67 -6.48 28.14 -10.30
CA ALA A 67 -5.18 28.19 -9.65
C ALA A 67 -5.21 27.53 -8.26
N GLN A 68 -6.26 27.77 -7.48
CA GLN A 68 -6.42 27.14 -6.17
C GLN A 68 -6.63 25.63 -6.29
N ALA A 69 -7.46 25.19 -7.23
CA ALA A 69 -7.69 23.78 -7.49
C ALA A 69 -6.41 23.06 -7.95
N LEU A 70 -5.66 23.66 -8.89
CA LEU A 70 -4.40 23.13 -9.38
C LEU A 70 -3.36 23.02 -8.26
N LYS A 71 -3.22 24.07 -7.43
CA LYS A 71 -2.29 24.02 -6.29
C LYS A 71 -2.65 22.93 -5.29
N ARG A 72 -3.94 22.71 -5.05
CA ARG A 72 -4.42 21.64 -4.17
C ARG A 72 -4.08 20.26 -4.74
N ALA A 73 -4.32 20.06 -6.03
CA ALA A 73 -3.96 18.82 -6.72
C ALA A 73 -2.45 18.54 -6.69
N GLN A 74 -1.61 19.55 -7.01
CA GLN A 74 -0.15 19.43 -6.96
C GLN A 74 0.38 19.10 -5.56
N ARG A 75 -0.23 19.70 -4.53
CA ARG A 75 0.11 19.38 -3.14
C ARG A 75 -0.23 17.94 -2.81
N TYR A 76 -1.43 17.50 -3.19
CA TYR A 76 -1.89 16.12 -3.01
C TYR A 76 -0.94 15.13 -3.70
N ASP A 77 -0.57 15.37 -4.96
CA ASP A 77 0.36 14.51 -5.71
C ASP A 77 1.73 14.42 -5.04
N SER A 78 2.24 15.55 -4.52
CA SER A 78 3.55 15.59 -3.85
C SER A 78 3.53 14.82 -2.53
N GLU A 79 2.48 14.99 -1.72
CA GLU A 79 2.29 14.29 -0.45
C GLU A 79 2.13 12.79 -0.68
N SER A 80 1.36 12.39 -1.69
CA SER A 80 1.19 10.97 -2.09
C SER A 80 2.49 10.34 -2.60
N ALA A 81 3.30 11.09 -3.34
CA ALA A 81 4.59 10.59 -3.83
C ALA A 81 5.58 10.36 -2.67
N LEU A 82 5.62 11.27 -1.70
CA LEU A 82 6.45 11.13 -0.50
C LEU A 82 5.99 9.94 0.35
N ALA A 83 4.69 9.79 0.56
CA ALA A 83 4.10 8.69 1.29
C ALA A 83 4.47 7.34 0.68
N ARG A 84 4.25 7.17 -0.63
CA ARG A 84 4.64 5.96 -1.37
C ARG A 84 6.16 5.71 -1.34
N GLY A 85 6.97 6.77 -1.42
CA GLY A 85 8.42 6.66 -1.31
C GLY A 85 8.86 6.13 0.05
N LEU A 86 8.24 6.61 1.13
CA LEU A 86 8.50 6.14 2.50
C LEU A 86 8.10 4.66 2.66
N GLN A 87 6.90 4.29 2.24
CA GLN A 87 6.39 2.92 2.31
C GLN A 87 7.30 1.92 1.58
N ASN A 88 7.69 2.24 0.33
CA ASN A 88 8.62 1.42 -0.43
C ASN A 88 9.99 1.27 0.25
N ALA A 89 10.45 2.28 0.98
CA ALA A 89 11.70 2.21 1.74
C ALA A 89 11.58 1.36 3.02
N LEU A 90 10.38 1.21 3.56
CA LEU A 90 10.10 0.40 4.75
C LEU A 90 9.82 -1.07 4.43
N LEU A 91 9.50 -1.43 3.19
CA LEU A 91 9.29 -2.82 2.76
C LEU A 91 10.62 -3.46 2.31
N PRO A 92 10.72 -4.81 2.30
CA PRO A 92 11.93 -5.50 1.85
C PRO A 92 12.18 -5.25 0.36
N LEU A 93 13.36 -4.73 0.02
CA LEU A 93 13.76 -4.50 -1.37
C LEU A 93 13.95 -5.82 -2.15
N ARG A 94 14.38 -6.87 -1.46
CA ARG A 94 14.58 -8.23 -1.98
C ARG A 94 14.31 -9.23 -0.88
N LEU A 95 13.72 -10.34 -1.24
CA LEU A 95 13.61 -11.50 -0.38
C LEU A 95 14.87 -12.37 -0.52
N PRO A 96 15.31 -13.06 0.56
CA PRO A 96 16.44 -13.97 0.49
C PRO A 96 16.10 -15.15 -0.43
N GLU A 97 17.10 -15.64 -1.15
CA GLU A 97 17.03 -16.88 -1.89
C GLU A 97 17.55 -18.02 -0.99
N VAL A 98 16.72 -19.01 -0.72
CA VAL A 98 17.03 -20.15 0.14
C VAL A 98 16.77 -21.43 -0.64
N ASP A 99 17.75 -22.31 -0.68
CA ASP A 99 17.64 -23.58 -1.40
C ASP A 99 16.43 -24.40 -0.91
N GLY A 100 15.60 -24.82 -1.85
CA GLY A 100 14.41 -25.63 -1.58
C GLY A 100 13.17 -24.85 -1.15
N VAL A 101 13.24 -23.52 -1.04
CA VAL A 101 12.07 -22.67 -0.70
C VAL A 101 11.95 -21.48 -1.65
N ASP A 102 10.87 -21.46 -2.42
CA ASP A 102 10.51 -20.31 -3.21
C ASP A 102 9.69 -19.34 -2.35
N THR A 103 10.06 -18.06 -2.35
CA THR A 103 9.35 -17.01 -1.63
C THR A 103 8.89 -15.90 -2.56
N LEU A 104 7.72 -15.34 -2.30
CA LEU A 104 7.16 -14.22 -3.04
C LEU A 104 6.43 -13.28 -2.08
N GLY A 105 6.69 -11.99 -2.22
CA GLY A 105 5.91 -10.93 -1.57
C GLY A 105 5.18 -10.08 -2.58
N ARG A 106 3.97 -9.65 -2.27
CA ARG A 106 3.18 -8.67 -3.00
C ARG A 106 2.67 -7.62 -2.04
N TYR A 107 2.69 -6.39 -2.50
CA TYR A 107 2.11 -5.27 -1.79
C TYR A 107 1.25 -4.44 -2.73
N LEU A 108 0.04 -4.12 -2.33
CA LEU A 108 -0.89 -3.25 -3.05
C LEU A 108 -1.33 -2.15 -2.10
N SER A 109 -0.93 -0.92 -2.38
CA SER A 109 -1.37 0.22 -1.57
C SER A 109 -2.86 0.49 -1.75
N GLY A 110 -3.52 0.96 -0.70
CA GLY A 110 -4.86 1.49 -0.74
C GLY A 110 -5.02 2.59 -1.78
N THR A 111 -6.23 2.78 -2.30
CA THR A 111 -6.52 3.79 -3.34
C THR A 111 -7.05 5.09 -2.77
N GLN A 112 -7.51 5.09 -1.53
CA GLN A 112 -8.04 6.27 -0.85
C GLN A 112 -6.92 7.10 -0.24
N GLY A 113 -6.41 8.04 -1.02
CA GLY A 113 -5.63 9.13 -0.48
C GLY A 113 -4.12 8.97 -0.41
N MET A 114 -3.50 9.80 0.42
CA MET A 114 -2.06 9.97 0.62
C MET A 114 -1.50 9.01 1.67
N ASP A 115 -2.28 8.02 2.09
CA ASP A 115 -1.96 7.27 3.26
C ASP A 115 -0.96 6.16 2.97
N VAL A 116 0.11 6.14 3.75
CA VAL A 116 1.03 5.03 3.87
C VAL A 116 0.37 4.02 4.78
N GLY A 117 0.32 2.75 4.40
CA GLY A 117 -0.30 1.72 5.22
C GLY A 117 0.53 1.26 6.39
N GLY A 118 -0.16 0.56 7.30
CA GLY A 118 0.42 -0.16 8.42
C GLY A 118 0.91 -1.57 8.08
N ASP A 119 0.55 -2.07 6.91
CA ASP A 119 0.85 -3.42 6.43
C ASP A 119 2.34 -3.62 6.17
N TRP A 120 2.86 -4.78 6.56
CA TRP A 120 4.21 -5.19 6.19
C TRP A 120 4.32 -6.70 6.02
N TYR A 121 5.34 -7.11 5.29
CA TYR A 121 5.84 -8.47 5.28
C TYR A 121 7.37 -8.47 5.34
N ASP A 122 7.95 -9.56 5.77
CA ASP A 122 9.39 -9.82 5.66
C ASP A 122 9.67 -11.32 5.52
N VAL A 123 10.80 -11.62 4.89
CA VAL A 123 11.39 -12.96 4.83
C VAL A 123 12.83 -12.82 5.28
N ILE A 124 13.20 -13.57 6.32
CA ILE A 124 14.47 -13.40 7.01
C ILE A 124 15.18 -14.75 7.04
N ASP A 125 16.31 -14.84 6.38
CA ASP A 125 17.22 -15.98 6.53
C ASP A 125 18.04 -15.80 7.81
N THR A 126 17.88 -16.72 8.76
CA THR A 126 18.60 -16.71 10.05
C THR A 126 19.85 -17.59 10.03
N GLY A 127 20.18 -18.19 8.88
CA GLY A 127 21.31 -19.11 8.71
C GLY A 127 21.00 -20.57 9.06
N GLY A 128 19.78 -20.87 9.50
CA GLY A 128 19.32 -22.24 9.82
C GLY A 128 17.81 -22.39 9.59
N GLU A 129 17.07 -21.34 9.83
CA GLU A 129 15.63 -21.25 9.58
C GLU A 129 15.31 -20.05 8.69
N LEU A 130 14.20 -20.14 8.02
CA LEU A 130 13.60 -19.05 7.25
C LEU A 130 12.40 -18.49 8.02
N ALA A 131 12.50 -17.26 8.49
CA ALA A 131 11.38 -16.61 9.15
C ALA A 131 10.52 -15.87 8.12
N LEU A 132 9.24 -16.23 8.06
CA LEU A 132 8.20 -15.57 7.27
C LEU A 132 7.38 -14.71 8.23
N VAL A 133 7.23 -13.44 7.91
CA VAL A 133 6.55 -12.47 8.77
C VAL A 133 5.55 -11.67 7.96
N ILE A 134 4.37 -11.49 8.50
CA ILE A 134 3.37 -10.57 7.99
C ILE A 134 2.65 -9.90 9.16
N GLY A 135 2.23 -8.67 8.99
CA GLY A 135 1.49 -7.97 10.02
C GLY A 135 0.88 -6.69 9.50
N ASP A 136 0.06 -6.09 10.34
CA ASP A 136 -0.61 -4.83 10.08
C ASP A 136 -0.70 -4.00 11.36
N VAL A 137 -0.30 -2.73 11.29
CA VAL A 137 -0.44 -1.73 12.36
C VAL A 137 -1.75 -0.99 12.16
N GLN A 138 -2.58 -0.95 13.17
CA GLN A 138 -3.86 -0.25 13.11
C GLN A 138 -3.72 1.18 12.60
N GLY A 139 -4.57 1.51 11.61
CA GLY A 139 -4.68 2.84 11.05
C GLY A 139 -3.76 3.05 9.85
N HIS A 140 -3.68 4.29 9.39
CA HIS A 140 -2.99 4.67 8.17
C HIS A 140 -2.21 5.97 8.36
N GLY A 141 -1.34 6.27 7.40
CA GLY A 141 -0.55 7.49 7.39
C GLY A 141 0.85 7.31 7.97
N VAL A 142 1.56 8.41 8.06
CA VAL A 142 2.99 8.43 8.45
C VAL A 142 3.24 7.82 9.83
N ALA A 143 2.32 7.99 10.77
CA ALA A 143 2.45 7.44 12.12
C ALA A 143 2.40 5.90 12.10
N ALA A 144 1.38 5.32 11.47
CA ALA A 144 1.26 3.85 11.33
C ALA A 144 2.47 3.26 10.60
N ALA A 145 2.92 3.88 9.51
CA ALA A 145 4.12 3.46 8.79
C ALA A 145 5.40 3.55 9.63
N ALA A 146 5.54 4.58 10.46
CA ALA A 146 6.71 4.69 11.35
C ALA A 146 6.72 3.55 12.38
N THR A 147 5.59 3.27 13.02
CA THR A 147 5.43 2.16 13.95
C THR A 147 5.67 0.82 13.24
N MET A 148 5.09 0.61 12.05
CA MET A 148 5.32 -0.57 11.22
C MET A 148 6.82 -0.79 10.96
N GLY A 149 7.54 0.25 10.54
CA GLY A 149 8.99 0.15 10.29
C GLY A 149 9.79 -0.23 11.55
N GLN A 150 9.39 0.25 12.72
CA GLN A 150 10.00 -0.11 14.00
C GLN A 150 9.70 -1.57 14.37
N LEU A 151 8.45 -2.00 14.26
CA LEU A 151 8.05 -3.39 14.53
C LEU A 151 8.74 -4.38 13.59
N ARG A 152 8.75 -4.09 12.29
CA ARG A 152 9.46 -4.91 11.31
C ARG A 152 10.94 -5.04 11.64
N SER A 153 11.58 -3.93 12.02
CA SER A 153 13.00 -3.93 12.40
C SER A 153 13.27 -4.73 13.68
N ALA A 154 12.36 -4.65 14.65
CA ALA A 154 12.44 -5.41 15.89
C ALA A 154 12.28 -6.91 15.66
N VAL A 155 11.24 -7.33 14.93
CA VAL A 155 11.03 -8.74 14.56
C VAL A 155 12.25 -9.29 13.84
N ARG A 156 12.80 -8.54 12.89
CA ARG A 156 14.01 -8.91 12.16
C ARG A 156 15.22 -9.07 13.08
N ALA A 157 15.40 -8.15 14.02
CA ALA A 157 16.51 -8.22 14.98
C ALA A 157 16.37 -9.43 15.92
N PHE A 158 15.18 -9.71 16.42
CA PHE A 158 14.93 -10.90 17.25
C PHE A 158 15.14 -12.19 16.46
N ALA A 159 14.61 -12.29 15.25
CA ALA A 159 14.79 -13.45 14.37
C ALA A 159 16.27 -13.72 14.07
N LEU A 160 17.06 -12.70 13.69
CA LEU A 160 18.50 -12.83 13.41
C LEU A 160 19.34 -13.22 14.64
N ASN A 161 18.83 -13.00 15.85
CA ASN A 161 19.45 -13.48 17.09
C ASN A 161 18.93 -14.87 17.53
N ASN A 162 18.19 -15.56 16.67
CA ASN A 162 17.66 -16.92 16.89
C ASN A 162 16.78 -17.05 18.15
N TYR A 163 15.99 -15.99 18.45
CA TYR A 163 14.96 -16.10 19.47
C TYR A 163 13.86 -17.07 19.02
N ASP A 164 13.28 -17.80 19.98
CA ASP A 164 12.11 -18.62 19.66
C ASP A 164 10.94 -17.79 19.14
N PRO A 165 10.10 -18.33 18.24
CA PRO A 165 8.95 -17.61 17.68
C PRO A 165 8.06 -16.91 18.71
N GLN A 166 7.83 -17.55 19.86
CA GLN A 166 7.08 -16.94 20.97
C GLN A 166 7.81 -15.72 21.55
N GLU A 167 9.12 -15.80 21.71
CA GLU A 167 9.96 -14.71 22.25
C GLU A 167 10.01 -13.52 21.28
N VAL A 168 10.09 -13.81 19.98
CA VAL A 168 10.04 -12.78 18.91
C VAL A 168 8.75 -11.97 19.05
N ILE A 169 7.62 -12.64 19.10
CA ILE A 169 6.29 -11.98 19.17
C ILE A 169 6.09 -11.31 20.53
N SER A 170 6.45 -11.95 21.64
CA SER A 170 6.33 -11.33 22.98
C SER A 170 7.26 -10.13 23.17
N GLY A 171 8.48 -10.19 22.60
CA GLY A 171 9.42 -9.07 22.59
C GLY A 171 8.89 -7.89 21.76
N THR A 172 8.32 -8.19 20.60
CA THR A 172 7.70 -7.19 19.73
C THR A 172 6.46 -6.54 20.39
N ASN A 173 5.65 -7.34 21.11
CA ASN A 173 4.52 -6.83 21.89
C ASN A 173 4.96 -5.82 22.96
N ARG A 174 5.96 -6.16 23.77
CA ARG A 174 6.51 -5.23 24.79
C ARG A 174 7.06 -3.97 24.16
N LEU A 175 7.79 -4.10 23.04
CA LEU A 175 8.31 -2.94 22.33
C LEU A 175 7.19 -2.00 21.86
N LEU A 176 6.11 -2.53 21.30
CA LEU A 176 5.00 -1.70 20.82
C LEU A 176 4.33 -0.93 21.98
N ILE A 177 4.10 -1.59 23.11
CA ILE A 177 3.54 -0.96 24.31
C ILE A 177 4.42 0.19 24.81
N ASP A 178 5.76 0.00 24.79
CA ASP A 178 6.71 1.03 25.21
C ASP A 178 6.81 2.21 24.23
N LEU A 179 6.70 1.92 22.92
CA LEU A 179 6.84 2.93 21.87
C LEU A 179 5.63 3.84 21.74
N ASP A 180 4.45 3.28 21.72
CA ASP A 180 3.20 4.01 21.47
C ASP A 180 2.03 3.36 22.23
N PRO A 181 1.84 3.74 23.52
CA PRO A 181 0.74 3.21 24.32
C PRO A 181 -0.61 3.53 23.69
N GLY A 182 -1.35 2.50 23.31
CA GLY A 182 -2.68 2.60 22.68
C GLY A 182 -2.68 2.29 21.19
N GLN A 183 -1.51 2.12 20.59
CA GLN A 183 -1.37 1.54 19.25
C GLN A 183 -1.38 0.02 19.35
N PHE A 184 -1.97 -0.65 18.38
CA PHE A 184 -1.94 -2.11 18.30
C PHE A 184 -1.65 -2.60 16.87
N ALA A 185 -1.19 -3.83 16.77
CA ALA A 185 -0.87 -4.43 15.48
C ALA A 185 -1.22 -5.92 15.47
N SER A 186 -1.63 -6.42 14.33
CA SER A 186 -1.69 -7.85 14.09
C SER A 186 -0.37 -8.37 13.56
N CYS A 187 0.00 -9.64 13.86
CA CYS A 187 1.22 -10.23 13.33
C CYS A 187 1.09 -11.76 13.26
N CYS A 188 1.61 -12.34 12.17
CA CYS A 188 1.87 -13.76 12.04
C CYS A 188 3.35 -13.97 11.73
N TYR A 189 4.00 -14.84 12.51
CA TYR A 189 5.40 -15.21 12.38
C TYR A 189 5.53 -16.72 12.22
N VAL A 190 6.26 -17.16 11.19
CA VAL A 190 6.49 -18.59 10.93
C VAL A 190 8.00 -18.82 10.76
N ALA A 191 8.61 -19.60 11.65
CA ALA A 191 9.98 -20.08 11.49
C ALA A 191 9.95 -21.45 10.80
N LEU A 192 10.52 -21.55 9.62
CA LEU A 192 10.60 -22.76 8.80
C LEU A 192 12.05 -23.26 8.73
N ASP A 193 12.27 -24.51 9.13
CA ASP A 193 13.50 -25.22 8.79
C ASP A 193 13.37 -25.75 7.33
N PRO A 194 14.14 -25.21 6.38
CA PRO A 194 14.02 -25.57 4.97
C PRO A 194 14.48 -27.00 4.66
N VAL A 195 15.27 -27.61 5.56
CA VAL A 195 15.82 -28.96 5.37
C VAL A 195 14.80 -30.01 5.80
N THR A 196 14.19 -29.82 6.97
CA THR A 196 13.25 -30.79 7.56
C THR A 196 11.80 -30.52 7.20
N GLY A 197 11.48 -29.30 6.78
CA GLY A 197 10.11 -28.82 6.55
C GLY A 197 9.33 -28.55 7.85
N VAL A 198 9.98 -28.64 9.02
CA VAL A 198 9.34 -28.30 10.29
C VAL A 198 9.14 -26.78 10.34
N ALA A 199 7.92 -26.36 10.64
CA ALA A 199 7.55 -24.96 10.78
C ALA A 199 6.90 -24.71 12.15
N ARG A 200 7.31 -23.63 12.80
CA ARG A 200 6.79 -23.17 14.09
C ARG A 200 6.12 -21.82 13.88
N ALA A 201 4.81 -21.77 14.05
CA ALA A 201 4.02 -20.58 13.80
C ALA A 201 3.48 -19.96 15.08
N VAL A 202 3.45 -18.63 15.12
CA VAL A 202 2.86 -17.83 16.19
C VAL A 202 2.00 -16.75 15.56
N ARG A 203 0.78 -16.55 16.10
CA ARG A 203 -0.18 -15.58 15.60
C ARG A 203 -0.66 -14.64 16.71
N ALA A 204 -0.57 -13.35 16.47
CA ALA A 204 -1.07 -12.28 17.33
C ALA A 204 -2.21 -11.54 16.61
N GLY A 205 -3.45 -12.01 16.72
CA GLY A 205 -4.63 -11.37 16.15
C GLY A 205 -4.70 -11.28 14.62
N HIS A 206 -3.75 -11.87 13.89
CA HIS A 206 -3.65 -11.79 12.43
C HIS A 206 -4.59 -12.79 11.73
N PRO A 207 -5.02 -12.57 10.46
CA PRO A 207 -5.77 -13.56 9.70
C PRO A 207 -5.10 -14.94 9.67
N GLN A 208 -5.94 -16.00 9.61
CA GLN A 208 -5.42 -17.36 9.52
C GLN A 208 -4.77 -17.63 8.16
N PRO A 209 -3.58 -18.27 8.13
CA PRO A 209 -2.92 -18.64 6.90
C PRO A 209 -3.70 -19.71 6.11
N VAL A 210 -3.44 -19.75 4.81
CA VAL A 210 -3.96 -20.81 3.93
C VAL A 210 -2.81 -21.72 3.49
N LEU A 211 -2.96 -23.02 3.68
CA LEU A 211 -2.01 -24.05 3.26
C LEU A 211 -2.59 -24.84 2.09
N ARG A 212 -1.85 -24.92 0.99
CA ARG A 212 -2.09 -25.90 -0.06
C ARG A 212 -1.08 -27.04 0.06
N ARG A 213 -1.58 -28.25 0.20
CA ARG A 213 -0.77 -29.47 0.27
C ARG A 213 -0.28 -29.91 -1.12
N PRO A 214 0.76 -30.77 -1.22
CA PRO A 214 1.26 -31.26 -2.51
C PRO A 214 0.21 -32.01 -3.31
N ASP A 215 -0.76 -32.64 -2.66
CA ASP A 215 -1.89 -33.35 -3.29
C ASP A 215 -2.99 -32.41 -3.83
N GLY A 216 -2.79 -31.09 -3.68
CA GLY A 216 -3.72 -30.05 -4.15
C GLY A 216 -4.81 -29.66 -3.14
N ARG A 217 -4.99 -30.39 -2.03
CA ARG A 217 -5.90 -29.98 -0.99
C ARG A 217 -5.49 -28.66 -0.36
N THR A 218 -6.46 -27.77 -0.14
CA THR A 218 -6.24 -26.45 0.41
C THR A 218 -7.09 -26.28 1.67
N GLU A 219 -6.44 -25.87 2.75
CA GLU A 219 -7.06 -25.70 4.06
C GLU A 219 -6.67 -24.36 4.70
N VAL A 220 -7.56 -23.83 5.52
CA VAL A 220 -7.23 -22.74 6.44
C VAL A 220 -6.52 -23.37 7.64
N LEU A 221 -5.31 -22.85 7.96
CA LEU A 221 -4.58 -23.33 9.13
C LEU A 221 -5.14 -22.66 10.38
N GLU A 222 -5.77 -23.45 11.25
CA GLU A 222 -6.23 -22.97 12.55
C GLU A 222 -5.03 -22.84 13.51
N LEU A 223 -4.46 -21.66 13.57
CA LEU A 223 -3.42 -21.34 14.55
C LEU A 223 -4.08 -20.74 15.81
N PRO A 224 -3.99 -21.42 16.97
CA PRO A 224 -4.43 -20.84 18.24
C PRO A 224 -3.58 -19.58 18.49
N GLY A 225 -4.11 -18.42 18.30
CA GLY A 225 -3.36 -17.17 18.46
C GLY A 225 -3.54 -16.54 19.82
N GLY A 226 -2.75 -15.50 20.09
CA GLY A 226 -2.97 -14.51 21.13
C GLY A 226 -3.79 -13.33 20.62
N ILE A 227 -4.06 -12.38 21.50
CA ILE A 227 -4.60 -11.07 21.12
C ILE A 227 -3.60 -10.32 20.25
N VAL A 228 -4.04 -9.25 19.60
CA VAL A 228 -3.14 -8.34 18.86
C VAL A 228 -2.03 -7.79 19.75
N LEU A 229 -0.91 -7.40 19.16
CA LEU A 229 0.19 -6.74 19.85
C LEU A 229 -0.25 -5.36 20.36
N GLY A 230 0.32 -4.91 21.48
CA GLY A 230 0.11 -3.56 22.02
C GLY A 230 -1.02 -3.46 23.06
N ILE A 231 -1.76 -4.53 23.35
CA ILE A 231 -2.92 -4.50 24.26
C ILE A 231 -2.55 -4.93 25.67
N ASP A 232 -1.84 -6.03 25.84
CA ASP A 232 -1.49 -6.59 27.14
C ASP A 232 -0.05 -7.07 27.14
N GLU A 233 0.78 -6.53 28.05
CA GLU A 233 2.18 -6.90 28.17
C GLU A 233 2.36 -8.38 28.54
N GLN A 234 1.38 -8.96 29.25
CA GLN A 234 1.39 -10.35 29.69
C GLN A 234 0.70 -11.31 28.69
N ALA A 235 0.33 -10.83 27.50
CA ALA A 235 -0.31 -11.64 26.50
C ALA A 235 0.51 -12.89 26.18
N SER A 236 -0.19 -14.02 26.03
CA SER A 236 0.42 -15.31 25.66
C SER A 236 0.21 -15.56 24.17
N TYR A 237 1.30 -15.97 23.51
CA TYR A 237 1.33 -16.28 22.09
C TYR A 237 1.79 -17.73 21.90
N PRO A 238 0.86 -18.69 21.86
CA PRO A 238 1.20 -20.11 21.73
C PRO A 238 1.87 -20.40 20.39
N VAL A 239 2.88 -21.27 20.44
CA VAL A 239 3.56 -21.81 19.26
C VAL A 239 2.78 -23.02 18.76
N THR A 240 2.53 -23.05 17.46
CA THR A 240 1.99 -24.22 16.75
C THR A 240 3.10 -24.80 15.87
N GLU A 241 3.44 -26.06 16.09
CA GLU A 241 4.37 -26.80 15.24
C GLU A 241 3.60 -27.55 14.16
N MET A 242 4.09 -27.46 12.93
CA MET A 242 3.54 -28.16 11.78
C MET A 242 4.67 -28.61 10.86
N ARG A 243 4.34 -29.45 9.87
CA ARG A 243 5.28 -29.85 8.83
C ARG A 243 4.76 -29.43 7.45
N LEU A 244 5.57 -28.68 6.75
CA LEU A 244 5.36 -28.33 5.35
C LEU A 244 6.08 -29.38 4.49
N GLU A 245 5.31 -30.13 3.70
CA GLU A 245 5.87 -31.12 2.79
C GLU A 245 6.44 -30.46 1.53
N PRO A 246 7.44 -31.05 0.86
CA PRO A 246 7.93 -30.56 -0.41
C PRO A 246 6.80 -30.41 -1.42
N GLY A 247 6.67 -29.21 -2.03
CA GLY A 247 5.57 -28.86 -2.94
C GLY A 247 4.31 -28.29 -2.25
N ALA A 248 4.31 -28.18 -0.93
CA ALA A 248 3.31 -27.41 -0.21
C ALA A 248 3.49 -25.90 -0.45
N MET A 249 2.41 -25.12 -0.37
CA MET A 249 2.42 -23.67 -0.46
C MET A 249 1.69 -23.07 0.74
N LEU A 250 2.35 -22.17 1.45
CA LEU A 250 1.76 -21.40 2.56
C LEU A 250 1.50 -19.96 2.07
N ALA A 251 0.29 -19.49 2.22
CA ALA A 251 -0.12 -18.12 1.93
C ALA A 251 -0.45 -17.38 3.23
N LEU A 252 0.23 -16.26 3.43
CA LEU A 252 0.02 -15.31 4.53
C LEU A 252 -0.47 -14.00 3.91
N PHE A 253 -1.49 -13.36 4.48
CA PHE A 253 -2.07 -12.14 3.91
C PHE A 253 -2.70 -11.27 5.00
N THR A 254 -2.73 -9.96 4.76
CA THR A 254 -3.40 -8.98 5.62
C THR A 254 -4.89 -8.90 5.32
N ASP A 255 -5.63 -8.26 6.22
CA ASP A 255 -7.08 -8.17 6.18
C ASP A 255 -7.61 -7.40 4.97
N GLY A 256 -6.86 -6.41 4.43
CA GLY A 256 -7.23 -5.70 3.21
C GLY A 256 -7.48 -6.61 1.99
N LEU A 257 -6.95 -7.85 1.99
CA LEU A 257 -7.25 -8.85 0.96
C LEU A 257 -8.63 -9.50 1.16
N ILE A 258 -9.06 -9.64 2.39
CA ILE A 258 -10.23 -10.45 2.78
C ILE A 258 -11.42 -9.62 3.21
N GLU A 259 -11.20 -8.43 3.77
CA GLU A 259 -12.26 -7.55 4.23
C GLU A 259 -13.06 -6.96 3.07
N ARG A 260 -14.37 -7.04 3.20
CA ARG A 260 -15.34 -6.36 2.32
C ARG A 260 -16.51 -5.86 3.15
N PRO A 261 -17.09 -4.70 2.81
CA PRO A 261 -18.25 -4.19 3.53
C PRO A 261 -19.39 -5.23 3.60
N GLY A 262 -19.80 -5.59 4.84
CA GLY A 262 -20.89 -6.51 5.08
C GLY A 262 -20.56 -8.00 4.94
N THR A 263 -19.29 -8.37 4.82
CA THR A 263 -18.83 -9.78 4.78
C THR A 263 -18.05 -10.10 6.05
N ASP A 264 -18.16 -11.32 6.55
CA ASP A 264 -17.36 -11.81 7.66
C ASP A 264 -15.91 -12.07 7.21
N ILE A 265 -14.95 -11.89 8.12
CA ILE A 265 -13.53 -12.18 7.89
C ILE A 265 -13.34 -13.65 7.49
N ASP A 266 -14.04 -14.58 8.13
CA ASP A 266 -13.96 -16.01 7.83
C ASP A 266 -14.41 -16.32 6.40
N GLU A 267 -15.47 -15.66 5.91
CA GLU A 267 -15.89 -15.76 4.50
C GLU A 267 -14.83 -15.22 3.55
N GLY A 268 -14.11 -14.17 3.97
CA GLY A 268 -13.00 -13.60 3.23
C GLY A 268 -11.83 -14.59 3.09
N ILE A 269 -11.43 -15.22 4.19
CA ILE A 269 -10.39 -16.25 4.22
C ILE A 269 -10.78 -17.45 3.36
N GLU A 270 -12.03 -17.92 3.49
CA GLU A 270 -12.53 -19.04 2.69
C GLU A 270 -12.54 -18.74 1.18
N ARG A 271 -12.80 -17.49 0.79
CA ARG A 271 -12.70 -17.05 -0.61
C ARG A 271 -11.26 -17.13 -1.13
N VAL A 272 -10.28 -16.73 -0.32
CA VAL A 272 -8.85 -16.88 -0.66
C VAL A 272 -8.50 -18.36 -0.78
N ARG A 273 -8.90 -19.21 0.19
CA ARG A 273 -8.70 -20.65 0.16
C ARG A 273 -9.26 -21.27 -1.12
N ALA A 274 -10.52 -21.00 -1.42
CA ALA A 274 -11.20 -21.53 -2.62
C ALA A 274 -10.54 -21.03 -3.92
N THR A 275 -10.02 -19.81 -3.93
CA THR A 275 -9.29 -19.27 -5.08
C THR A 275 -7.98 -20.03 -5.30
N ILE A 276 -7.18 -20.26 -4.25
CA ILE A 276 -5.93 -21.01 -4.30
C ILE A 276 -6.19 -22.46 -4.74
N GLU A 277 -7.24 -23.11 -4.23
CA GLU A 277 -7.63 -24.46 -4.61
C GLU A 277 -7.98 -24.55 -6.10
N ARG A 278 -8.77 -23.61 -6.61
CA ARG A 278 -9.17 -23.52 -8.02
C ARG A 278 -8.00 -23.27 -8.97
N ILE A 279 -7.03 -22.45 -8.55
CA ILE A 279 -5.84 -22.14 -9.35
C ILE A 279 -4.96 -23.40 -9.50
N GLY A 280 -4.87 -24.22 -8.48
CA GLY A 280 -4.02 -25.42 -8.47
C GLY A 280 -2.52 -25.11 -8.41
N ALA A 281 -1.71 -26.03 -8.94
CA ALA A 281 -0.25 -25.92 -8.90
C ALA A 281 0.27 -25.10 -10.08
N VAL A 282 0.41 -23.80 -9.87
CA VAL A 282 1.05 -22.84 -10.80
C VAL A 282 2.19 -22.12 -10.08
N PRO A 283 3.07 -21.40 -10.80
CA PRO A 283 4.12 -20.59 -10.16
C PRO A 283 3.56 -19.60 -9.13
N LEU A 284 4.32 -19.34 -8.05
CA LEU A 284 3.91 -18.42 -6.97
C LEU A 284 3.47 -17.05 -7.49
N ALA A 285 4.17 -16.52 -8.50
CA ALA A 285 3.84 -15.22 -9.08
C ALA A 285 2.43 -15.22 -9.71
N GLU A 286 2.08 -16.28 -10.43
CA GLU A 286 0.76 -16.43 -11.04
C GLU A 286 -0.33 -16.63 -9.97
N THR A 287 -0.05 -17.43 -8.95
CA THR A 287 -0.96 -17.59 -7.80
C THR A 287 -1.24 -16.24 -7.14
N ALA A 288 -0.19 -15.48 -6.81
CA ALA A 288 -0.33 -14.18 -6.17
C ALA A 288 -1.09 -13.18 -7.05
N ASP A 289 -0.83 -13.18 -8.37
CA ASP A 289 -1.53 -12.31 -9.32
C ASP A 289 -3.01 -12.64 -9.44
N GLN A 290 -3.38 -13.92 -9.38
CA GLN A 290 -4.78 -14.34 -9.40
C GLN A 290 -5.49 -14.09 -8.06
N VAL A 291 -4.83 -14.36 -6.92
CA VAL A 291 -5.39 -14.09 -5.59
C VAL A 291 -5.64 -12.59 -5.37
N THR A 292 -4.72 -11.75 -5.85
CA THR A 292 -4.87 -10.29 -5.74
C THR A 292 -5.65 -9.66 -6.90
N GLY A 293 -6.06 -10.44 -7.91
CA GLY A 293 -6.63 -9.95 -9.17
C GLY A 293 -7.86 -9.07 -9.01
N GLU A 294 -8.80 -9.46 -8.15
CA GLU A 294 -9.99 -8.66 -7.88
C GLU A 294 -9.66 -7.35 -7.17
N ALA A 295 -8.73 -7.40 -6.22
CA ALA A 295 -8.26 -6.22 -5.50
C ALA A 295 -7.50 -5.25 -6.42
N ARG A 296 -6.71 -5.78 -7.37
CA ARG A 296 -6.03 -4.96 -8.39
C ARG A 296 -6.99 -4.26 -9.34
N ALA A 297 -8.09 -4.91 -9.69
CA ALA A 297 -9.12 -4.37 -10.59
C ALA A 297 -10.04 -3.35 -9.90
N ALA A 298 -10.09 -3.32 -8.56
CA ALA A 298 -10.92 -2.39 -7.81
C ALA A 298 -10.39 -0.96 -7.94
N THR A 299 -11.30 -0.03 -8.26
CA THR A 299 -11.00 1.41 -8.33
C THR A 299 -10.92 2.05 -6.94
N ASP A 300 -11.50 1.40 -5.95
CA ASP A 300 -11.54 1.84 -4.55
C ASP A 300 -11.09 0.67 -3.66
N ARG A 301 -9.93 0.83 -3.06
CA ARG A 301 -9.39 -0.07 -2.03
C ARG A 301 -9.27 0.75 -0.75
N PRO A 302 -10.06 0.42 0.28
CA PRO A 302 -10.02 1.16 1.53
C PRO A 302 -8.71 0.92 2.30
N ASP A 303 -8.08 -0.24 2.11
CA ASP A 303 -6.88 -0.64 2.85
C ASP A 303 -5.76 -1.17 1.96
N ASP A 304 -4.57 -1.25 2.52
CA ASP A 304 -3.40 -1.88 1.92
C ASP A 304 -3.55 -3.40 1.92
N ILE A 305 -2.80 -4.06 1.06
CA ILE A 305 -2.76 -5.52 1.00
C ILE A 305 -1.31 -5.97 0.95
N ALA A 306 -0.91 -6.76 1.93
CA ALA A 306 0.31 -7.56 1.89
C ALA A 306 -0.02 -9.05 1.69
N LEU A 307 0.78 -9.75 0.89
CA LEU A 307 0.69 -11.18 0.61
C LEU A 307 2.11 -11.76 0.48
#